data_8d9b676b2b6a7b272f5428fd5cb04632
#
_entry.id   8d9b676b2b6a7b272f5428fd5cb04632
#
_cell.length_a   1.000
_cell.length_b   1.000
_cell.length_c   1.000
_cell.angle_alpha   90.00
_cell.angle_beta   90.00
_cell.angle_gamma   90.00
#
_symmetry.space_group_name_H-M   'P 1'
#
loop_
_entity.id
_entity.type
_entity.pdbx_description
1 polymer ?
#
loop_
_entity_poly.entity_id
_entity_poly.type
_entity_poly.pdbx_seq_one_letter_code
_entity_poly.pdbx_strand_id
1 'polypeptide(L)'
;MRLVFVTQRVDSQHPALAATIPKILALAQRVDELCVLAQSGDRRELPPDIELATFDAPSRLRRGVAFERTLARALPADAVVAHMIPLYVVLAAPLVRPRGIPLVLWFTHWKASRLLRLAERLATAVVSVDRRSFPLESAKVRAIGHGIDVREFPCVPPRERRPFRALALGRYSPAKGLPTVLEAARSVEGVELTLHGGALNERERAYRRELERYGFVLGDAVPRADVPRLFAQSDVLVNNMRAGAPDKVVYEAAASCLPVLASNPVFDELFGDFPLSFERDDAESLAARLRWLMSRSVDERAAIGRALRERVVARHSVESWAEGVLRAAA
;
A
#
# COMPACT_ATOMS: atom_id res chain seq x y z
N MET A 1 15.32 -20.88 -8.91
CA MET A 1 15.80 -19.63 -8.30
C MET A 1 15.57 -19.68 -6.79
N ARG A 2 16.61 -19.47 -6.00
CA ARG A 2 16.53 -19.33 -4.53
C ARG A 2 16.49 -17.84 -4.17
N LEU A 3 15.42 -17.37 -3.54
CA LEU A 3 15.21 -15.97 -3.20
C LEU A 3 15.25 -15.77 -1.69
N VAL A 4 15.96 -14.74 -1.23
CA VAL A 4 15.88 -14.25 0.15
C VAL A 4 15.02 -12.99 0.18
N PHE A 5 13.93 -13.01 0.93
CA PHE A 5 13.03 -11.87 1.11
C PHE A 5 13.12 -11.34 2.54
N VAL A 6 13.56 -10.09 2.68
CA VAL A 6 13.78 -9.45 3.98
C VAL A 6 12.65 -8.47 4.27
N THR A 7 11.98 -8.64 5.42
CA THR A 7 10.87 -7.78 5.82
C THR A 7 10.91 -7.44 7.31
N GLN A 8 10.06 -6.51 7.72
CA GLN A 8 9.96 -6.11 9.12
C GLN A 8 9.18 -7.12 9.97
N ARG A 9 8.04 -7.60 9.47
CA ARG A 9 7.16 -8.47 10.25
C ARG A 9 6.36 -9.40 9.35
N VAL A 10 6.14 -10.63 9.83
CA VAL A 10 5.19 -11.60 9.29
C VAL A 10 4.11 -11.83 10.34
N ASP A 11 2.94 -11.20 10.15
CA ASP A 11 1.86 -11.16 11.15
C ASP A 11 0.56 -10.70 10.45
N SER A 12 -0.41 -11.60 10.31
CA SER A 12 -1.69 -11.36 9.66
C SER A 12 -2.59 -10.38 10.42
N GLN A 13 -2.36 -10.21 11.71
CA GLN A 13 -3.15 -9.32 12.57
C GLN A 13 -2.58 -7.90 12.62
N HIS A 14 -1.39 -7.68 12.05
CA HIS A 14 -0.77 -6.36 12.10
C HIS A 14 -1.47 -5.38 11.14
N PRO A 15 -2.00 -4.23 11.62
CA PRO A 15 -2.88 -3.35 10.84
C PRO A 15 -2.23 -2.75 9.58
N ALA A 16 -0.90 -2.67 9.54
CA ALA A 16 -0.17 -2.09 8.40
C ALA A 16 0.63 -3.14 7.59
N LEU A 17 1.10 -4.22 8.23
CA LEU A 17 2.04 -5.16 7.62
C LEU A 17 1.42 -6.52 7.24
N ALA A 18 0.16 -6.79 7.60
CA ALA A 18 -0.55 -8.01 7.20
C ALA A 18 -0.49 -8.25 5.68
N ALA A 19 -0.56 -7.19 4.87
CA ALA A 19 -0.45 -7.25 3.42
C ALA A 19 0.92 -7.73 2.88
N THR A 20 1.90 -8.00 3.75
CA THR A 20 3.19 -8.60 3.34
C THR A 20 3.05 -10.10 3.08
N ILE A 21 2.15 -10.79 3.78
CA ILE A 21 1.93 -12.24 3.64
C ILE A 21 1.50 -12.61 2.20
N PRO A 22 0.47 -12.00 1.59
CA PRO A 22 0.12 -12.27 0.20
C PRO A 22 1.28 -12.05 -0.79
N LYS A 23 2.15 -11.08 -0.55
CA LYS A 23 3.35 -10.85 -1.36
C LYS A 23 4.37 -11.98 -1.23
N ILE A 24 4.59 -12.47 -0.01
CA ILE A 24 5.46 -13.62 0.26
C ILE A 24 4.93 -14.86 -0.47
N LEU A 25 3.63 -15.13 -0.37
CA LEU A 25 2.99 -16.26 -1.04
C LEU A 25 3.08 -16.16 -2.56
N ALA A 26 2.88 -14.96 -3.13
CA ALA A 26 3.01 -14.74 -4.57
C ALA A 26 4.45 -14.94 -5.07
N LEU A 27 5.46 -14.59 -4.29
CA LEU A 27 6.87 -14.89 -4.60
C LEU A 27 7.15 -16.40 -4.51
N ALA A 28 6.68 -17.06 -3.44
CA ALA A 28 6.90 -18.51 -3.25
C ALA A 28 6.37 -19.35 -4.41
N GLN A 29 5.24 -18.95 -5.02
CA GLN A 29 4.68 -19.62 -6.20
C GLN A 29 5.54 -19.49 -7.49
N ARG A 30 6.58 -18.66 -7.48
CA ARG A 30 7.37 -18.28 -8.67
C ARG A 30 8.86 -18.56 -8.55
N VAL A 31 9.29 -19.09 -7.42
CA VAL A 31 10.70 -19.45 -7.15
C VAL A 31 10.77 -20.86 -6.62
N ASP A 32 11.91 -21.53 -6.77
CA ASP A 32 12.12 -22.90 -6.31
C ASP A 32 12.25 -22.96 -4.78
N GLU A 33 12.88 -21.93 -4.19
CA GLU A 33 13.08 -21.80 -2.75
C GLU A 33 12.89 -20.35 -2.31
N LEU A 34 12.10 -20.12 -1.29
CA LEU A 34 11.93 -18.81 -0.65
C LEU A 34 12.32 -18.87 0.83
N CYS A 35 13.34 -18.10 1.20
CA CYS A 35 13.72 -17.84 2.58
C CYS A 35 13.27 -16.43 2.99
N VAL A 36 12.41 -16.33 3.97
CA VAL A 36 11.92 -15.07 4.54
C VAL A 36 12.71 -14.73 5.79
N LEU A 37 13.41 -13.60 5.77
CA LEU A 37 14.07 -13.04 6.95
C LEU A 37 13.19 -11.91 7.50
N ALA A 38 12.62 -12.10 8.68
CA ALA A 38 11.79 -11.08 9.32
C ALA A 38 12.42 -10.60 10.63
N GLN A 39 12.26 -9.30 10.96
CA GLN A 39 12.65 -8.86 12.28
C GLN A 39 11.87 -9.63 13.34
N SER A 40 10.55 -9.81 13.14
CA SER A 40 9.69 -10.67 13.96
C SER A 40 8.60 -11.30 13.12
N GLY A 41 8.09 -12.45 13.56
CA GLY A 41 7.01 -13.14 12.85
C GLY A 41 6.65 -14.48 13.51
N ASP A 42 5.47 -14.96 13.18
CA ASP A 42 5.01 -16.29 13.57
C ASP A 42 5.17 -17.26 12.38
N ARG A 43 5.88 -18.35 12.60
CA ARG A 43 6.09 -19.40 11.58
C ARG A 43 4.78 -19.99 11.05
N ARG A 44 3.74 -20.00 11.87
CA ARG A 44 2.40 -20.51 11.53
C ARG A 44 1.66 -19.66 10.48
N GLU A 45 2.11 -18.44 10.25
CA GLU A 45 1.56 -17.53 9.25
C GLU A 45 1.96 -17.88 7.80
N LEU A 46 2.93 -18.77 7.64
CA LEU A 46 3.45 -19.17 6.33
C LEU A 46 3.35 -20.69 6.12
N PRO A 47 3.14 -21.16 4.88
CA PRO A 47 3.21 -22.55 4.50
C PRO A 47 4.53 -23.24 4.93
N PRO A 48 4.54 -24.57 5.14
CA PRO A 48 5.70 -25.29 5.63
C PRO A 48 6.91 -25.33 4.67
N ASP A 49 6.71 -25.10 3.41
CA ASP A 49 7.73 -25.01 2.34
C ASP A 49 8.45 -23.67 2.29
N ILE A 50 7.94 -22.62 2.97
CA ILE A 50 8.60 -21.33 3.05
C ILE A 50 9.42 -21.27 4.34
N GLU A 51 10.72 -21.10 4.25
CA GLU A 51 11.58 -20.88 5.40
C GLU A 51 11.34 -19.50 6.03
N LEU A 52 11.09 -19.43 7.34
CA LEU A 52 11.04 -18.18 8.11
C LEU A 52 12.13 -18.17 9.17
N ALA A 53 13.08 -17.25 9.06
CA ALA A 53 14.09 -16.97 10.06
C ALA A 53 13.90 -15.57 10.66
N THR A 54 13.94 -15.44 11.98
CA THR A 54 13.78 -14.15 12.66
C THR A 54 15.12 -13.64 13.20
N PHE A 55 15.26 -12.30 13.24
CA PHE A 55 16.47 -11.62 13.70
C PHE A 55 16.19 -10.55 14.77
N ASP A 56 15.12 -10.70 15.55
CA ASP A 56 14.85 -9.76 16.63
C ASP A 56 15.89 -9.84 17.73
N ALA A 57 16.17 -8.69 18.34
CA ALA A 57 17.11 -8.56 19.44
C ALA A 57 16.81 -7.31 20.29
N PRO A 58 17.21 -7.29 21.60
CA PRO A 58 16.88 -6.21 22.52
C PRO A 58 17.42 -4.83 22.13
N SER A 59 18.53 -4.76 21.40
CA SER A 59 19.11 -3.50 20.96
C SER A 59 19.29 -3.41 19.46
N ARG A 60 19.33 -2.19 18.91
CA ARG A 60 19.54 -1.95 17.48
C ARG A 60 20.83 -2.57 16.95
N LEU A 61 21.92 -2.46 17.71
CA LEU A 61 23.22 -3.04 17.34
C LEU A 61 23.15 -4.56 17.30
N ARG A 62 22.64 -5.20 18.36
CA ARG A 62 22.47 -6.66 18.41
C ARG A 62 21.56 -7.16 17.30
N ARG A 63 20.52 -6.41 16.96
CA ARG A 63 19.61 -6.74 15.85
C ARG A 63 20.32 -6.65 14.50
N GLY A 64 21.19 -5.67 14.28
CA GLY A 64 22.02 -5.60 13.08
C GLY A 64 22.92 -6.84 12.94
N VAL A 65 23.62 -7.23 14.00
CA VAL A 65 24.46 -8.45 14.03
C VAL A 65 23.62 -9.72 13.82
N ALA A 66 22.44 -9.80 14.45
CA ALA A 66 21.53 -10.94 14.25
C ALA A 66 21.06 -11.02 12.79
N PHE A 67 20.70 -9.90 12.17
CA PHE A 67 20.35 -9.82 10.77
C PHE A 67 21.46 -10.35 9.85
N GLU A 68 22.70 -9.84 10.03
CA GLU A 68 23.83 -10.27 9.19
C GLU A 68 24.13 -11.77 9.34
N ARG A 69 24.09 -12.30 10.59
CA ARG A 69 24.26 -13.74 10.84
C ARG A 69 23.15 -14.57 10.18
N THR A 70 21.89 -14.12 10.27
CA THR A 70 20.75 -14.81 9.69
C THR A 70 20.83 -14.78 8.16
N LEU A 71 21.18 -13.63 7.57
CA LEU A 71 21.41 -13.52 6.14
C LEU A 71 22.56 -14.42 5.67
N ALA A 72 23.69 -14.43 6.39
CA ALA A 72 24.84 -15.28 6.02
C ALA A 72 24.49 -16.78 6.00
N ARG A 73 23.56 -17.23 6.86
CA ARG A 73 23.06 -18.63 6.86
C ARG A 73 22.10 -18.91 5.70
N ALA A 74 21.35 -17.91 5.24
CA ALA A 74 20.45 -18.01 4.11
C ALA A 74 21.17 -18.00 2.75
N LEU A 75 22.46 -17.64 2.72
CA LEU A 75 23.28 -17.68 1.50
C LEU A 75 23.87 -19.09 1.28
N PRO A 76 24.15 -19.52 0.01
CA PRO A 76 23.98 -18.72 -1.21
C PRO A 76 22.51 -18.55 -1.62
N ALA A 77 22.24 -17.44 -2.33
CA ALA A 77 20.95 -17.14 -2.94
C ALA A 77 21.16 -16.48 -4.30
N ASP A 78 20.19 -16.59 -5.19
CA ASP A 78 20.23 -15.95 -6.51
C ASP A 78 19.92 -14.46 -6.46
N ALA A 79 19.13 -14.04 -5.45
CA ALA A 79 18.86 -12.62 -5.18
C ALA A 79 18.41 -12.38 -3.74
N VAL A 80 18.57 -11.13 -3.30
CA VAL A 80 18.05 -10.63 -2.00
C VAL A 80 17.13 -9.44 -2.24
N VAL A 81 15.93 -9.48 -1.70
CA VAL A 81 14.92 -8.42 -1.77
C VAL A 81 14.68 -7.81 -0.39
N ALA A 82 14.97 -6.54 -0.21
CA ALA A 82 14.70 -5.81 1.02
C ALA A 82 13.38 -5.03 0.91
N HIS A 83 12.40 -5.38 1.74
CA HIS A 83 11.07 -4.81 1.73
C HIS A 83 10.94 -3.62 2.68
N MET A 84 10.72 -2.42 2.14
CA MET A 84 10.38 -1.15 2.81
C MET A 84 11.47 -0.54 3.72
N ILE A 85 12.45 -1.27 4.18
CA ILE A 85 13.43 -0.80 5.15
C ILE A 85 14.82 -0.62 4.50
N PRO A 86 15.24 0.63 4.20
CA PRO A 86 16.54 0.90 3.56
C PRO A 86 17.74 0.35 4.34
N LEU A 87 17.64 0.26 5.68
CA LEU A 87 18.70 -0.29 6.52
C LEU A 87 19.04 -1.74 6.16
N TYR A 88 18.07 -2.55 5.75
CA TYR A 88 18.33 -3.94 5.37
C TYR A 88 19.20 -4.04 4.11
N VAL A 89 19.06 -3.08 3.17
CA VAL A 89 19.96 -2.99 2.01
C VAL A 89 21.37 -2.67 2.45
N VAL A 90 21.54 -1.69 3.36
CA VAL A 90 22.86 -1.26 3.85
C VAL A 90 23.58 -2.40 4.57
N LEU A 91 22.87 -3.14 5.42
CA LEU A 91 23.42 -4.28 6.17
C LEU A 91 23.67 -5.51 5.27
N ALA A 92 22.84 -5.74 4.24
CA ALA A 92 23.01 -6.86 3.33
C ALA A 92 24.16 -6.65 2.32
N ALA A 93 24.38 -5.41 1.89
CA ALA A 93 25.32 -5.10 0.81
C ALA A 93 26.74 -5.66 1.01
N PRO A 94 27.38 -5.61 2.19
CA PRO A 94 28.70 -6.20 2.40
C PRO A 94 28.76 -7.71 2.19
N LEU A 95 27.64 -8.40 2.43
CA LEU A 95 27.56 -9.85 2.29
C LEU A 95 27.23 -10.29 0.86
N VAL A 96 26.38 -9.57 0.14
CA VAL A 96 25.83 -10.03 -1.14
C VAL A 96 26.57 -9.44 -2.34
N ARG A 97 27.00 -8.17 -2.29
CA ARG A 97 27.66 -7.52 -3.43
C ARG A 97 28.99 -8.15 -3.85
N PRO A 98 29.91 -8.52 -2.92
CA PRO A 98 31.15 -9.21 -3.30
C PRO A 98 30.92 -10.57 -3.96
N ARG A 99 29.72 -11.15 -3.80
CA ARG A 99 29.31 -12.43 -4.38
C ARG A 99 28.55 -12.26 -5.71
N GLY A 100 28.39 -11.03 -6.20
CA GLY A 100 27.62 -10.75 -7.41
C GLY A 100 26.09 -10.98 -7.26
N ILE A 101 25.59 -11.14 -6.03
CA ILE A 101 24.17 -11.41 -5.77
C ILE A 101 23.37 -10.10 -5.92
N PRO A 102 22.35 -10.04 -6.78
CA PRO A 102 21.46 -8.90 -6.91
C PRO A 102 20.78 -8.53 -5.60
N LEU A 103 20.76 -7.22 -5.29
CA LEU A 103 20.15 -6.66 -4.10
C LEU A 103 19.07 -5.67 -4.51
N VAL A 104 17.83 -6.06 -4.38
CA VAL A 104 16.65 -5.26 -4.78
C VAL A 104 16.05 -4.56 -3.57
N LEU A 105 15.80 -3.26 -3.68
CA LEU A 105 15.04 -2.49 -2.70
C LEU A 105 13.60 -2.28 -3.17
N TRP A 106 12.61 -2.87 -2.50
CA TRP A 106 11.23 -2.43 -2.58
C TRP A 106 10.99 -1.27 -1.61
N PHE A 107 10.64 -0.10 -2.13
CA PHE A 107 10.39 1.07 -1.29
C PHE A 107 9.33 1.98 -1.90
N THR A 108 8.37 2.40 -1.10
CA THR A 108 7.32 3.33 -1.50
C THR A 108 7.00 4.28 -0.33
N HIS A 109 7.43 5.51 -0.43
CA HIS A 109 7.16 6.56 0.54
C HIS A 109 7.62 7.92 -0.01
N TRP A 110 6.92 8.99 0.35
CA TRP A 110 7.22 10.35 -0.12
C TRP A 110 8.46 11.00 0.51
N LYS A 111 8.97 10.45 1.62
CA LYS A 111 10.06 11.10 2.40
C LYS A 111 11.43 10.54 2.03
N ALA A 112 12.30 11.40 1.54
CA ALA A 112 13.72 11.10 1.35
C ALA A 112 14.48 11.09 2.69
N SER A 113 15.54 10.27 2.78
CA SER A 113 16.45 10.25 3.91
C SER A 113 17.89 9.96 3.44
N ARG A 114 18.89 10.29 4.30
CA ARG A 114 20.29 9.95 4.02
C ARG A 114 20.49 8.44 3.90
N LEU A 115 19.80 7.66 4.74
CA LEU A 115 19.85 6.21 4.71
C LEU A 115 19.27 5.65 3.41
N LEU A 116 18.16 6.23 2.91
CA LEU A 116 17.58 5.83 1.64
C LEU A 116 18.52 6.11 0.46
N ARG A 117 19.23 7.27 0.45
CA ARG A 117 20.24 7.57 -0.58
C ARG A 117 21.38 6.55 -0.58
N LEU A 118 21.84 6.15 0.61
CA LEU A 118 22.86 5.11 0.72
C LEU A 118 22.36 3.75 0.22
N ALA A 119 21.15 3.35 0.64
CA ALA A 119 20.54 2.11 0.20
C ALA A 119 20.32 2.07 -1.32
N GLU A 120 19.85 3.17 -1.92
CA GLU A 120 19.69 3.29 -3.36
C GLU A 120 21.02 3.08 -4.11
N ARG A 121 22.13 3.68 -3.65
CA ARG A 121 23.45 3.49 -4.23
C ARG A 121 23.93 2.03 -4.16
N LEU A 122 23.64 1.36 -3.05
CA LEU A 122 24.06 -0.02 -2.78
C LEU A 122 23.15 -1.06 -3.47
N ALA A 123 21.89 -0.75 -3.69
CA ALA A 123 20.97 -1.64 -4.39
C ALA A 123 21.34 -1.80 -5.87
N THR A 124 21.15 -3.00 -6.41
CA THR A 124 21.25 -3.29 -7.84
C THR A 124 20.08 -2.68 -8.59
N ALA A 125 18.88 -2.81 -8.04
CA ALA A 125 17.65 -2.23 -8.56
C ALA A 125 16.78 -1.71 -7.41
N VAL A 126 15.92 -0.73 -7.72
CA VAL A 126 14.88 -0.23 -6.82
C VAL A 126 13.53 -0.46 -7.49
N VAL A 127 12.59 -0.99 -6.76
CA VAL A 127 11.22 -1.19 -7.23
C VAL A 127 10.25 -0.41 -6.33
N SER A 128 9.25 0.21 -6.93
CA SER A 128 8.25 1.02 -6.22
C SER A 128 6.87 0.83 -6.84
N VAL A 129 5.83 1.38 -6.22
CA VAL A 129 4.46 1.35 -6.78
C VAL A 129 4.40 2.10 -8.09
N ASP A 130 4.94 3.32 -8.10
CA ASP A 130 5.04 4.25 -9.22
C ASP A 130 6.37 5.01 -9.08
N ARG A 131 6.90 5.58 -10.16
CA ARG A 131 8.13 6.38 -10.09
C ARG A 131 8.00 7.57 -9.16
N ARG A 132 6.82 8.21 -9.12
CA ARG A 132 6.50 9.35 -8.24
C ARG A 132 6.39 8.98 -6.76
N SER A 133 6.31 7.70 -6.43
CA SER A 133 6.29 7.19 -5.05
C SER A 133 7.67 6.82 -4.48
N PHE A 134 8.72 7.06 -5.25
CA PHE A 134 10.11 6.99 -4.78
C PHE A 134 10.70 8.41 -4.72
N PRO A 135 11.15 8.89 -3.53
CA PRO A 135 11.44 10.31 -3.33
C PRO A 135 12.83 10.75 -3.77
N LEU A 136 13.55 9.96 -4.53
CA LEU A 136 14.87 10.28 -5.10
C LEU A 136 14.83 10.09 -6.61
N GLU A 137 15.53 10.93 -7.34
CA GLU A 137 15.80 10.71 -8.75
C GLU A 137 16.81 9.57 -8.90
N SER A 138 16.42 8.51 -9.60
CA SER A 138 17.28 7.35 -9.84
C SER A 138 16.83 6.58 -11.08
N ALA A 139 17.81 6.26 -11.93
CA ALA A 139 17.61 5.39 -13.10
C ALA A 139 17.31 3.93 -12.72
N LYS A 140 17.59 3.52 -11.48
CA LYS A 140 17.34 2.16 -10.98
C LYS A 140 15.87 1.90 -10.66
N VAL A 141 15.03 2.95 -10.58
CA VAL A 141 13.63 2.82 -10.16
C VAL A 141 12.77 2.21 -11.26
N ARG A 142 12.12 1.10 -10.94
CA ARG A 142 11.11 0.43 -11.78
C ARG A 142 9.76 0.49 -11.07
N ALA A 143 8.73 0.97 -11.75
CA ALA A 143 7.34 0.93 -11.28
C ALA A 143 6.77 -0.48 -11.49
N ILE A 144 6.33 -1.15 -10.41
CA ILE A 144 5.85 -2.54 -10.46
C ILE A 144 4.48 -2.74 -9.81
N GLY A 145 3.79 -1.65 -9.45
CA GLY A 145 2.50 -1.72 -8.79
C GLY A 145 2.61 -1.95 -7.27
N HIS A 146 1.46 -2.06 -6.60
CA HIS A 146 1.40 -2.11 -5.13
C HIS A 146 1.48 -3.52 -4.54
N GLY A 147 1.02 -4.54 -5.25
CA GLY A 147 0.87 -5.91 -4.74
C GLY A 147 -0.37 -6.05 -3.86
N ILE A 148 -1.54 -5.94 -4.45
CA ILE A 148 -2.85 -6.16 -3.83
C ILE A 148 -3.28 -7.60 -4.08
N ASP A 149 -3.66 -8.34 -3.05
CA ASP A 149 -4.34 -9.61 -3.25
C ASP A 149 -5.81 -9.34 -3.64
N VAL A 150 -6.05 -9.36 -4.94
CA VAL A 150 -7.37 -9.04 -5.50
C VAL A 150 -8.46 -10.06 -5.13
N ARG A 151 -8.08 -11.23 -4.60
CA ARG A 151 -9.01 -12.26 -4.13
C ARG A 151 -9.65 -11.86 -2.80
N GLU A 152 -8.96 -11.05 -1.99
CA GLU A 152 -9.51 -10.50 -0.75
C GLU A 152 -10.58 -9.43 -1.02
N PHE A 153 -10.65 -8.88 -2.26
CA PHE A 153 -11.51 -7.76 -2.63
C PHE A 153 -12.45 -8.14 -3.78
N PRO A 154 -13.54 -8.86 -3.49
CA PRO A 154 -14.52 -9.24 -4.52
C PRO A 154 -15.19 -8.00 -5.12
N CYS A 155 -15.40 -8.03 -6.44
CA CYS A 155 -16.12 -6.97 -7.13
C CYS A 155 -17.61 -7.02 -6.74
N VAL A 156 -18.09 -5.95 -6.15
CA VAL A 156 -19.50 -5.78 -5.80
C VAL A 156 -20.10 -4.70 -6.71
N PRO A 157 -21.13 -5.01 -7.50
CA PRO A 157 -21.76 -4.02 -8.37
C PRO A 157 -22.39 -2.91 -7.52
N PRO A 158 -22.31 -1.64 -7.96
CA PRO A 158 -22.98 -0.53 -7.30
C PRO A 158 -24.50 -0.72 -7.32
N ARG A 159 -25.16 -0.09 -6.36
CA ARG A 159 -26.61 -0.09 -6.24
C ARG A 159 -27.13 1.34 -6.28
N GLU A 160 -28.39 1.51 -6.65
CA GLU A 160 -29.03 2.78 -6.43
C GLU A 160 -29.32 2.95 -4.94
N ARG A 161 -28.79 4.02 -4.35
CA ARG A 161 -28.91 4.33 -2.93
C ARG A 161 -29.20 5.82 -2.71
N ARG A 162 -29.98 6.08 -1.71
CA ARG A 162 -30.20 7.42 -1.17
C ARG A 162 -30.18 7.34 0.35
N PRO A 163 -29.26 8.03 1.05
CA PRO A 163 -28.22 8.91 0.53
C PRO A 163 -27.11 8.16 -0.21
N PHE A 164 -26.34 8.90 -1.04
CA PHE A 164 -25.13 8.41 -1.70
C PHE A 164 -24.00 8.30 -0.68
N ARG A 165 -23.39 7.13 -0.56
CA ARG A 165 -22.46 6.80 0.53
C ARG A 165 -21.01 6.98 0.11
N ALA A 166 -20.41 8.04 0.62
CA ALA A 166 -18.97 8.27 0.50
C ALA A 166 -18.23 7.66 1.72
N LEU A 167 -17.09 7.05 1.45
CA LEU A 167 -16.21 6.45 2.46
C LEU A 167 -14.85 7.13 2.46
N ALA A 168 -14.35 7.51 3.63
CA ALA A 168 -12.94 7.81 3.85
C ALA A 168 -12.35 6.77 4.82
N LEU A 169 -11.31 6.04 4.39
CA LEU A 169 -10.74 4.94 5.15
C LEU A 169 -9.23 5.11 5.34
N GLY A 170 -8.75 4.92 6.56
CA GLY A 170 -7.33 4.92 6.90
C GLY A 170 -7.02 5.75 8.14
N ARG A 171 -5.77 5.75 8.58
CA ARG A 171 -5.35 6.41 9.82
C ARG A 171 -5.75 7.88 9.88
N TYR A 172 -6.12 8.37 11.05
CA TYR A 172 -6.34 9.79 11.30
C TYR A 172 -4.99 10.53 11.29
N SER A 173 -4.55 10.91 10.10
CA SER A 173 -3.27 11.56 9.90
C SER A 173 -3.45 12.85 9.09
N PRO A 174 -2.75 13.95 9.43
CA PRO A 174 -2.78 15.18 8.65
C PRO A 174 -2.44 14.99 7.17
N ALA A 175 -1.66 13.94 6.84
CA ALA A 175 -1.33 13.61 5.45
C ALA A 175 -2.56 13.20 4.60
N LYS A 176 -3.67 12.82 5.25
CA LYS A 176 -4.94 12.44 4.60
C LYS A 176 -5.83 13.63 4.24
N GLY A 177 -5.54 14.84 4.72
CA GLY A 177 -6.31 16.06 4.40
C GLY A 177 -7.80 15.91 4.66
N LEU A 178 -8.20 15.27 5.78
CA LEU A 178 -9.60 14.96 6.08
C LEU A 178 -10.51 16.19 6.23
N PRO A 179 -10.07 17.38 6.71
CA PRO A 179 -10.91 18.57 6.73
C PRO A 179 -11.59 18.87 5.39
N THR A 180 -10.83 18.83 4.30
CA THR A 180 -11.35 18.99 2.93
C THR A 180 -12.43 17.99 2.57
N VAL A 181 -12.27 16.73 2.98
CA VAL A 181 -13.26 15.67 2.73
C VAL A 181 -14.56 15.94 3.51
N LEU A 182 -14.44 16.39 4.77
CA LEU A 182 -15.59 16.74 5.63
C LEU A 182 -16.35 17.95 5.09
N GLU A 183 -15.62 18.98 4.66
CA GLU A 183 -16.20 20.22 4.07
C GLU A 183 -16.92 19.90 2.75
N ALA A 184 -16.28 19.15 1.84
CA ALA A 184 -16.89 18.74 0.59
C ALA A 184 -18.18 17.92 0.81
N ALA A 185 -18.14 16.93 1.70
CA ALA A 185 -19.32 16.10 2.00
C ALA A 185 -20.48 16.92 2.57
N ARG A 186 -20.19 17.93 3.39
CA ARG A 186 -21.20 18.84 3.93
C ARG A 186 -21.85 19.72 2.86
N SER A 187 -21.09 20.10 1.82
CA SER A 187 -21.55 21.00 0.75
C SER A 187 -22.35 20.31 -0.36
N VAL A 188 -22.42 18.97 -0.35
CA VAL A 188 -23.12 18.20 -1.39
C VAL A 188 -24.34 17.53 -0.79
N GLU A 189 -25.52 18.01 -1.19
CA GLU A 189 -26.80 17.44 -0.77
C GLU A 189 -26.93 15.97 -1.20
N GLY A 190 -27.47 15.14 -0.32
CA GLY A 190 -27.67 13.70 -0.59
C GLY A 190 -26.45 12.82 -0.42
N VAL A 191 -25.31 13.36 0.06
CA VAL A 191 -24.11 12.59 0.43
C VAL A 191 -24.13 12.25 1.93
N GLU A 192 -23.94 10.98 2.25
CA GLU A 192 -23.60 10.50 3.59
C GLU A 192 -22.13 10.09 3.63
N LEU A 193 -21.32 10.75 4.46
CA LEU A 193 -19.90 10.42 4.61
C LEU A 193 -19.68 9.54 5.84
N THR A 194 -19.04 8.40 5.63
CA THR A 194 -18.54 7.51 6.66
C THR A 194 -17.02 7.58 6.74
N LEU A 195 -16.47 7.78 7.94
CA LEU A 195 -15.02 7.80 8.16
C LEU A 195 -14.64 6.67 9.11
N HIS A 196 -13.62 5.90 8.73
CA HIS A 196 -13.03 4.87 9.59
C HIS A 196 -11.52 4.96 9.62
N GLY A 197 -10.93 4.85 10.82
CA GLY A 197 -9.49 4.86 10.95
C GLY A 197 -8.97 4.65 12.35
N GLY A 198 -7.68 4.31 12.43
CA GLY A 198 -6.94 4.24 13.68
C GLY A 198 -6.11 5.50 13.93
N ALA A 199 -5.75 5.71 15.19
CA ALA A 199 -4.77 6.70 15.62
C ALA A 199 -3.65 5.96 16.39
N LEU A 200 -2.48 5.81 15.75
CA LEU A 200 -1.39 4.95 16.25
C LEU A 200 -0.46 5.68 17.25
N ASN A 201 -0.52 7.00 17.31
CA ASN A 201 0.33 7.81 18.17
C ASN A 201 -0.42 9.05 18.67
N GLU A 202 0.19 9.79 19.62
CA GLU A 202 -0.47 10.95 20.24
C GLU A 202 -0.80 12.06 19.24
N ARG A 203 0.06 12.28 18.23
CA ARG A 203 -0.21 13.28 17.18
C ARG A 203 -1.45 12.92 16.36
N GLU A 204 -1.64 11.65 16.04
CA GLU A 204 -2.82 11.17 15.32
C GLU A 204 -4.08 11.22 16.20
N ARG A 205 -3.96 10.94 17.50
CA ARG A 205 -5.06 11.11 18.47
C ARG A 205 -5.46 12.58 18.62
N ALA A 206 -4.50 13.49 18.69
CA ALA A 206 -4.77 14.94 18.73
C ALA A 206 -5.47 15.40 17.45
N TYR A 207 -5.02 14.95 16.28
CA TYR A 207 -5.66 15.26 15.02
C TYR A 207 -7.09 14.71 14.91
N ARG A 208 -7.36 13.50 15.41
CA ARG A 208 -8.71 12.95 15.49
C ARG A 208 -9.64 13.87 16.32
N ARG A 209 -9.19 14.33 17.50
CA ARG A 209 -9.95 15.29 18.33
C ARG A 209 -10.22 16.61 17.60
N GLU A 210 -9.29 17.09 16.81
CA GLU A 210 -9.51 18.29 15.97
C GLU A 210 -10.63 18.08 14.94
N LEU A 211 -10.76 16.88 14.38
CA LEU A 211 -11.77 16.55 13.39
C LEU A 211 -13.18 16.44 14.00
N GLU A 212 -13.32 16.15 15.29
CA GLU A 212 -14.62 16.08 15.99
C GLU A 212 -15.42 17.37 15.89
N ARG A 213 -14.74 18.53 15.79
CA ARG A 213 -15.38 19.85 15.61
C ARG A 213 -16.20 20.00 14.32
N TYR A 214 -15.93 19.14 13.33
CA TYR A 214 -16.72 19.14 12.09
C TYR A 214 -18.09 18.46 12.25
N GLY A 215 -18.38 17.85 13.39
CA GLY A 215 -19.69 17.26 13.71
C GLY A 215 -19.98 15.95 12.96
N PHE A 216 -18.98 15.29 12.42
CA PHE A 216 -19.10 13.95 11.83
C PHE A 216 -18.76 12.87 12.85
N VAL A 217 -19.36 11.70 12.69
CA VAL A 217 -18.98 10.52 13.48
C VAL A 217 -17.67 9.95 12.93
N LEU A 218 -16.66 9.92 13.78
CA LEU A 218 -15.35 9.37 13.46
C LEU A 218 -15.26 7.92 13.95
N GLY A 219 -15.36 6.96 13.03
CA GLY A 219 -15.29 5.53 13.31
C GLY A 219 -13.88 5.07 13.68
N ASP A 220 -13.79 3.96 14.39
CA ASP A 220 -12.51 3.33 14.74
C ASP A 220 -11.89 2.55 13.57
N ALA A 221 -10.69 2.01 13.80
CA ALA A 221 -10.03 1.16 12.83
C ALA A 221 -10.88 -0.08 12.50
N VAL A 222 -11.03 -0.37 11.23
CA VAL A 222 -11.76 -1.55 10.74
C VAL A 222 -10.75 -2.68 10.56
N PRO A 223 -11.02 -3.89 11.08
CA PRO A 223 -10.23 -5.07 10.81
C PRO A 223 -10.12 -5.33 9.30
N ARG A 224 -8.95 -5.80 8.84
CA ARG A 224 -8.72 -6.02 7.39
C ARG A 224 -9.80 -6.92 6.75
N ALA A 225 -10.22 -7.96 7.45
CA ALA A 225 -11.25 -8.89 6.98
C ALA A 225 -12.62 -8.22 6.73
N ASP A 226 -12.92 -7.11 7.41
CA ASP A 226 -14.18 -6.39 7.28
C ASP A 226 -14.14 -5.27 6.21
N VAL A 227 -12.95 -4.91 5.72
CA VAL A 227 -12.78 -3.83 4.72
C VAL A 227 -13.58 -4.12 3.44
N PRO A 228 -13.60 -5.33 2.86
CA PRO A 228 -14.40 -5.62 1.67
C PRO A 228 -15.90 -5.39 1.87
N ARG A 229 -16.42 -5.69 3.09
CA ARG A 229 -17.81 -5.42 3.44
C ARG A 229 -18.09 -3.91 3.49
N LEU A 230 -17.17 -3.13 4.02
CA LEU A 230 -17.28 -1.68 4.06
C LEU A 230 -17.30 -1.09 2.65
N PHE A 231 -16.45 -1.57 1.73
CA PHE A 231 -16.48 -1.18 0.33
C PHE A 231 -17.82 -1.53 -0.33
N ALA A 232 -18.36 -2.73 -0.09
CA ALA A 232 -19.65 -3.15 -0.62
C ALA A 232 -20.84 -2.31 -0.12
N GLN A 233 -20.68 -1.61 1.00
CA GLN A 233 -21.70 -0.71 1.59
C GLN A 233 -21.56 0.74 1.13
N SER A 234 -20.52 1.06 0.36
CA SER A 234 -20.19 2.41 -0.11
C SER A 234 -20.46 2.55 -1.60
N ASP A 235 -20.63 3.78 -2.06
CA ASP A 235 -20.77 4.14 -3.47
C ASP A 235 -19.50 4.76 -4.07
N VAL A 236 -18.64 5.31 -3.19
CA VAL A 236 -17.34 5.88 -3.57
C VAL A 236 -16.36 5.86 -2.39
N LEU A 237 -15.08 5.59 -2.68
CA LEU A 237 -13.98 5.92 -1.77
C LEU A 237 -13.46 7.31 -2.07
N VAL A 238 -13.26 8.14 -1.05
CA VAL A 238 -12.62 9.46 -1.16
C VAL A 238 -11.25 9.42 -0.49
N ASN A 239 -10.21 9.88 -1.20
CA ASN A 239 -8.84 9.87 -0.72
C ASN A 239 -8.11 11.17 -1.04
N ASN A 240 -7.90 12.03 -0.03
CA ASN A 240 -7.16 13.28 -0.15
C ASN A 240 -5.71 13.16 0.36
N MET A 241 -5.07 12.02 0.04
CA MET A 241 -3.70 11.75 0.48
C MET A 241 -2.70 12.64 -0.26
N ARG A 242 -1.66 13.09 0.46
CA ARG A 242 -0.59 13.91 -0.12
C ARG A 242 0.13 13.20 -1.26
N ALA A 243 0.63 14.01 -2.21
CA ALA A 243 1.39 13.53 -3.35
C ALA A 243 2.60 12.65 -2.96
N GLY A 244 2.94 11.68 -3.80
CA GLY A 244 4.05 10.75 -3.58
C GLY A 244 3.79 9.63 -2.57
N ALA A 245 2.58 9.56 -1.97
CA ALA A 245 2.18 8.48 -1.07
C ALA A 245 1.05 7.67 -1.71
N PRO A 246 1.36 6.54 -2.38
CA PRO A 246 0.35 5.69 -3.01
C PRO A 246 -0.42 4.94 -1.92
N ASP A 247 -1.55 5.50 -1.53
CA ASP A 247 -2.36 4.94 -0.45
C ASP A 247 -3.00 3.62 -0.91
N LYS A 248 -2.65 2.55 -0.22
CA LYS A 248 -3.05 1.18 -0.56
C LYS A 248 -4.57 1.01 -0.67
N VAL A 249 -5.32 1.70 0.19
CA VAL A 249 -6.79 1.63 0.22
C VAL A 249 -7.46 2.02 -1.10
N VAL A 250 -6.82 2.88 -1.89
CA VAL A 250 -7.32 3.27 -3.23
C VAL A 250 -7.31 2.07 -4.18
N TYR A 251 -6.23 1.31 -4.19
CA TYR A 251 -6.14 0.10 -5.02
C TYR A 251 -7.03 -1.03 -4.50
N GLU A 252 -7.21 -1.15 -3.19
CA GLU A 252 -8.12 -2.12 -2.56
C GLU A 252 -9.58 -1.82 -2.91
N ALA A 253 -10.00 -0.56 -2.85
CA ALA A 253 -11.33 -0.13 -3.26
C ALA A 253 -11.56 -0.33 -4.77
N ALA A 254 -10.60 0.06 -5.61
CA ALA A 254 -10.64 -0.19 -7.05
C ALA A 254 -10.70 -1.70 -7.37
N ALA A 255 -9.98 -2.55 -6.61
CA ALA A 255 -10.09 -4.00 -6.72
C ALA A 255 -11.49 -4.52 -6.38
N SER A 256 -12.23 -3.85 -5.50
CA SER A 256 -13.63 -4.17 -5.16
C SER A 256 -14.64 -3.62 -6.18
N CYS A 257 -14.23 -3.07 -7.30
CA CYS A 257 -15.06 -2.32 -8.26
C CYS A 257 -15.72 -1.06 -7.65
N LEU A 258 -15.23 -0.54 -6.52
CA LEU A 258 -15.72 0.70 -5.94
C LEU A 258 -15.07 1.88 -6.66
N PRO A 259 -15.82 2.82 -7.23
CA PRO A 259 -15.28 4.07 -7.74
C PRO A 259 -14.47 4.80 -6.67
N VAL A 260 -13.39 5.47 -7.10
CA VAL A 260 -12.51 6.21 -6.20
C VAL A 260 -12.34 7.65 -6.69
N LEU A 261 -12.44 8.60 -5.78
CA LEU A 261 -12.03 9.99 -6.00
C LEU A 261 -10.74 10.24 -5.22
N ALA A 262 -9.67 10.65 -5.88
CA ALA A 262 -8.41 10.92 -5.20
C ALA A 262 -7.68 12.16 -5.74
N SER A 263 -6.94 12.84 -4.85
CA SER A 263 -6.18 14.05 -5.18
C SER A 263 -4.72 13.79 -5.53
N ASN A 264 -4.22 12.58 -5.31
CA ASN A 264 -2.81 12.26 -5.52
C ASN A 264 -2.55 11.86 -6.98
N PRO A 265 -1.69 12.57 -7.74
CA PRO A 265 -1.40 12.25 -9.14
C PRO A 265 -0.81 10.85 -9.38
N VAL A 266 -0.37 10.15 -8.33
CA VAL A 266 0.11 8.77 -8.46
C VAL A 266 -0.98 7.81 -8.98
N PHE A 267 -2.25 8.20 -8.90
CA PHE A 267 -3.40 7.42 -9.38
C PHE A 267 -3.85 7.75 -10.80
N ASP A 268 -3.19 8.68 -11.52
CA ASP A 268 -3.58 9.07 -12.87
C ASP A 268 -3.66 7.88 -13.84
N GLU A 269 -2.67 6.96 -13.78
CA GLU A 269 -2.71 5.75 -14.61
C GLU A 269 -3.85 4.78 -14.22
N LEU A 270 -4.22 4.74 -12.95
CA LEU A 270 -5.38 3.97 -12.48
C LEU A 270 -6.68 4.58 -12.99
N PHE A 271 -6.78 5.89 -13.01
CA PHE A 271 -8.01 6.58 -13.44
C PHE A 271 -8.15 6.65 -14.96
N GLY A 272 -7.03 6.77 -15.71
CA GLY A 272 -7.05 6.97 -17.16
C GLY A 272 -7.89 8.19 -17.53
N ASP A 273 -8.86 8.03 -18.44
CA ASP A 273 -9.69 9.14 -18.94
C ASP A 273 -10.90 9.47 -18.03
N PHE A 274 -11.11 8.72 -16.95
CA PHE A 274 -12.20 9.05 -16.03
C PHE A 274 -11.84 10.28 -15.18
N PRO A 275 -12.77 11.25 -15.02
CA PRO A 275 -12.53 12.47 -14.24
C PRO A 275 -12.66 12.20 -12.71
N LEU A 276 -11.82 11.30 -12.19
CA LEU A 276 -11.82 10.86 -10.80
C LEU A 276 -10.81 11.62 -9.93
N SER A 277 -9.95 12.42 -10.55
CA SER A 277 -9.00 13.28 -9.85
C SER A 277 -9.66 14.59 -9.41
N PHE A 278 -9.25 15.11 -8.25
CA PHE A 278 -9.59 16.44 -7.76
C PHE A 278 -8.34 17.14 -7.20
N GLU A 279 -8.39 18.47 -7.10
CA GLU A 279 -7.30 19.26 -6.55
C GLU A 279 -7.16 19.02 -5.04
N ARG A 280 -5.95 18.75 -4.61
CA ARG A 280 -5.66 18.47 -3.23
C ARG A 280 -5.98 19.68 -2.33
N ASP A 281 -6.60 19.36 -1.15
CA ASP A 281 -6.98 20.35 -0.14
C ASP A 281 -7.97 21.41 -0.67
N ASP A 282 -8.69 21.10 -1.77
CA ASP A 282 -9.76 21.89 -2.38
C ASP A 282 -11.12 21.16 -2.24
N ALA A 283 -11.95 21.66 -1.31
CA ALA A 283 -13.26 21.08 -1.02
C ALA A 283 -14.27 21.23 -2.17
N GLU A 284 -14.22 22.34 -2.91
CA GLU A 284 -15.12 22.58 -4.05
C GLU A 284 -14.77 21.67 -5.23
N SER A 285 -13.48 21.49 -5.52
CA SER A 285 -13.01 20.52 -6.51
C SER A 285 -13.50 19.10 -6.20
N LEU A 286 -13.38 18.65 -4.93
CA LEU A 286 -13.91 17.37 -4.50
C LEU A 286 -15.45 17.30 -4.58
N ALA A 287 -16.15 18.35 -4.15
CA ALA A 287 -17.60 18.43 -4.23
C ALA A 287 -18.11 18.35 -5.68
N ALA A 288 -17.42 18.98 -6.62
CA ALA A 288 -17.74 18.88 -8.04
C ALA A 288 -17.61 17.44 -8.55
N ARG A 289 -16.58 16.70 -8.12
CA ARG A 289 -16.40 15.28 -8.48
C ARG A 289 -17.46 14.37 -7.85
N LEU A 290 -17.85 14.63 -6.60
CA LEU A 290 -18.95 13.91 -5.95
C LEU A 290 -20.26 14.11 -6.72
N ARG A 291 -20.63 15.36 -7.05
CA ARG A 291 -21.84 15.66 -7.85
C ARG A 291 -21.79 14.99 -9.22
N TRP A 292 -20.62 15.02 -9.89
CA TRP A 292 -20.44 14.33 -11.16
C TRP A 292 -20.67 12.83 -11.04
N LEU A 293 -20.10 12.16 -10.04
CA LEU A 293 -20.26 10.71 -9.85
C LEU A 293 -21.69 10.35 -9.46
N MET A 294 -22.36 11.17 -8.65
CA MET A 294 -23.76 11.01 -8.30
C MET A 294 -24.72 11.14 -9.50
N SER A 295 -24.35 11.97 -10.49
CA SER A 295 -25.15 12.13 -11.72
C SER A 295 -25.00 10.97 -12.70
N ARG A 296 -24.07 10.03 -12.46
CA ARG A 296 -23.90 8.83 -13.29
C ARG A 296 -24.93 7.76 -12.92
N SER A 297 -25.43 7.06 -13.93
CA SER A 297 -26.29 5.89 -13.73
C SER A 297 -25.52 4.78 -12.97
N VAL A 298 -26.26 3.82 -12.44
CA VAL A 298 -25.68 2.64 -11.80
C VAL A 298 -24.76 1.88 -12.77
N ASP A 299 -25.17 1.76 -14.04
CA ASP A 299 -24.38 1.06 -15.07
C ASP A 299 -23.09 1.80 -15.42
N GLU A 300 -23.12 3.13 -15.51
CA GLU A 300 -21.90 3.94 -15.72
C GLU A 300 -20.93 3.81 -14.53
N ARG A 301 -21.43 3.86 -13.29
CA ARG A 301 -20.61 3.65 -12.09
C ARG A 301 -20.03 2.23 -12.03
N ALA A 302 -20.81 1.23 -12.45
CA ALA A 302 -20.35 -0.14 -12.57
C ALA A 302 -19.26 -0.29 -13.64
N ALA A 303 -19.39 0.38 -14.77
CA ALA A 303 -18.37 0.38 -15.82
C ALA A 303 -17.06 1.02 -15.34
N ILE A 304 -17.13 2.16 -14.64
CA ILE A 304 -15.97 2.80 -13.99
C ILE A 304 -15.31 1.81 -13.02
N GLY A 305 -16.08 1.22 -12.11
CA GLY A 305 -15.55 0.28 -11.11
C GLY A 305 -14.84 -0.92 -11.74
N ARG A 306 -15.42 -1.52 -12.79
CA ARG A 306 -14.81 -2.64 -13.53
C ARG A 306 -13.49 -2.21 -14.19
N ALA A 307 -13.47 -1.08 -14.86
CA ALA A 307 -12.25 -0.59 -15.51
C ALA A 307 -11.12 -0.32 -14.50
N LEU A 308 -11.44 0.24 -13.32
CA LEU A 308 -10.46 0.41 -12.24
C LEU A 308 -9.93 -0.94 -11.75
N ARG A 309 -10.81 -1.94 -11.53
CA ARG A 309 -10.39 -3.29 -11.13
C ARG A 309 -9.48 -3.94 -12.18
N GLU A 310 -9.82 -3.88 -13.46
CA GLU A 310 -9.00 -4.43 -14.54
C GLU A 310 -7.57 -3.85 -14.50
N ARG A 311 -7.43 -2.54 -14.29
CA ARG A 311 -6.13 -1.88 -14.17
C ARG A 311 -5.38 -2.31 -12.91
N VAL A 312 -6.08 -2.52 -11.77
CA VAL A 312 -5.46 -3.07 -10.56
C VAL A 312 -4.98 -4.49 -10.79
N VAL A 313 -5.79 -5.36 -11.38
CA VAL A 313 -5.41 -6.75 -11.70
C VAL A 313 -4.18 -6.78 -12.59
N ALA A 314 -4.14 -5.97 -13.63
CA ALA A 314 -3.04 -5.95 -14.60
C ALA A 314 -1.72 -5.42 -14.03
N ARG A 315 -1.77 -4.41 -13.13
CA ARG A 315 -0.55 -3.67 -12.73
C ARG A 315 -0.24 -3.66 -11.24
N HIS A 316 -1.25 -3.91 -10.40
CA HIS A 316 -1.13 -3.75 -8.95
C HIS A 316 -1.48 -5.02 -8.17
N SER A 317 -1.77 -6.14 -8.82
CA SER A 317 -1.97 -7.43 -8.14
C SER A 317 -0.69 -7.95 -7.47
N VAL A 318 -0.80 -8.86 -6.52
CA VAL A 318 0.37 -9.51 -5.92
C VAL A 318 1.14 -10.34 -6.95
N GLU A 319 0.45 -10.88 -7.94
CA GLU A 319 1.01 -11.62 -9.06
C GLU A 319 1.91 -10.73 -9.92
N SER A 320 1.38 -9.59 -10.40
CA SER A 320 2.16 -8.63 -11.22
C SER A 320 3.31 -8.01 -10.43
N TRP A 321 3.11 -7.78 -9.14
CA TRP A 321 4.14 -7.29 -8.23
C TRP A 321 5.29 -8.30 -8.08
N ALA A 322 4.97 -9.58 -7.83
CA ALA A 322 5.98 -10.63 -7.69
C ALA A 322 6.82 -10.79 -8.96
N GLU A 323 6.17 -10.79 -10.13
CA GLU A 323 6.87 -10.80 -11.43
C GLU A 323 7.77 -9.57 -11.62
N GLY A 324 7.29 -8.39 -11.23
CA GLY A 324 8.06 -7.15 -11.27
C GLY A 324 9.30 -7.20 -10.37
N VAL A 325 9.19 -7.77 -9.17
CA VAL A 325 10.32 -8.01 -8.26
C VAL A 325 11.32 -8.98 -8.87
N LEU A 326 10.87 -10.10 -9.42
CA LEU A 326 11.75 -11.11 -10.01
C LEU A 326 12.48 -10.59 -11.25
N ARG A 327 11.79 -9.85 -12.14
CA ARG A 327 12.45 -9.16 -13.25
C ARG A 327 13.48 -8.10 -12.83
N ALA A 328 13.34 -7.54 -11.63
CA ALA A 328 14.34 -6.60 -11.10
C ALA A 328 15.50 -7.31 -10.40
N ALA A 329 15.31 -8.58 -10.02
CA ALA A 329 16.30 -9.44 -9.38
C ALA A 329 17.13 -10.26 -10.38
N ALA A 330 16.67 -10.41 -11.61
CA ALA A 330 17.41 -10.97 -12.74
C ALA A 330 18.35 -9.92 -13.36
#